data_9a1edca35d76603a191398eb7319462e
#
_entry.id   9a1edca35d76603a191398eb7319462e
#
_cell.length_a   1.000
_cell.length_b   1.000
_cell.length_c   1.000
_cell.angle_alpha   90.00
_cell.angle_beta   90.00
_cell.angle_gamma   90.00
#
_symmetry.space_group_name_H-M   'P 1'
#
loop_
_entity.id
_entity.type
_entity.pdbx_description
1 polymer ?
#
loop_
_entity_poly.entity_id
_entity_poly.type
_entity_poly.pdbx_seq_one_letter_code
_entity_poly.pdbx_strand_id
1 'polypeptide(L)'
;AYSYNHKASRLKGQRGAVMPDDATRNLGAYFADFILKYRGFAFYTDFMGRSCDEPLFDPRSNAFVYSGQGLNVQTSYLFDKKWEIALRNSTLFPQSEVQPFAGYKRWNQTTVGVTRYIIGHSLKVQADMSYNHRSESIDPNYNRWEIRFQLELGL
;
A
#
# COMPACT_ATOMS: atom_id res chain seq x y z
N ALA A 1 3.96 -4.87 -14.85
CA ALA A 1 3.68 -3.65 -15.63
C ALA A 1 4.78 -2.60 -15.39
N TYR A 2 5.08 -1.83 -16.42
CA TYR A 2 6.00 -0.69 -16.36
C TYR A 2 5.41 0.50 -17.12
N SER A 3 5.57 1.69 -16.59
CA SER A 3 5.15 2.95 -17.22
C SER A 3 6.22 4.01 -17.01
N TYR A 4 6.51 4.78 -18.06
CA TYR A 4 7.42 5.91 -18.00
C TYR A 4 6.78 7.13 -18.67
N ASN A 5 6.77 8.24 -17.95
CA ASN A 5 6.27 9.53 -18.43
C ASN A 5 7.43 10.51 -18.50
N HIS A 6 7.86 10.81 -19.73
CA HIS A 6 8.87 11.83 -19.98
C HIS A 6 8.22 13.21 -19.91
N LYS A 7 8.86 14.12 -19.17
CA LYS A 7 8.40 15.51 -19.00
C LYS A 7 6.91 15.61 -18.59
N ALA A 8 6.52 14.82 -17.60
CA ALA A 8 5.18 14.91 -17.02
C ALA A 8 4.96 16.28 -16.36
N SER A 9 3.86 16.94 -16.69
CA SER A 9 3.45 18.24 -16.11
C SER A 9 2.46 18.10 -14.96
N ARG A 10 2.08 16.88 -14.62
CA ARG A 10 1.10 16.59 -13.57
C ARG A 10 1.65 15.61 -12.54
N LEU A 11 1.18 15.72 -11.30
CA LEU A 11 1.65 14.94 -10.15
C LEU A 11 1.56 13.43 -10.34
N LYS A 12 0.69 12.95 -11.23
CA LYS A 12 0.49 11.51 -11.53
C LYS A 12 0.82 11.18 -12.99
N GLY A 13 1.74 11.91 -13.61
CA GLY A 13 2.09 11.76 -15.02
C GLY A 13 1.13 12.52 -15.93
N GLN A 14 0.12 11.82 -16.47
CA GLN A 14 -0.92 12.44 -17.32
C GLN A 14 -2.16 12.88 -16.51
N ARG A 15 -2.25 12.54 -15.22
CA ARG A 15 -3.39 12.80 -14.34
C ARG A 15 -2.96 13.55 -13.08
N GLY A 16 -3.94 14.03 -12.34
CA GLY A 16 -3.73 14.79 -11.10
C GLY A 16 -3.59 16.29 -11.36
N ALA A 17 -3.30 17.03 -10.30
CA ALA A 17 -3.04 18.46 -10.38
C ALA A 17 -1.80 18.77 -11.23
N VAL A 18 -1.77 19.94 -11.85
CA VAL A 18 -0.57 20.48 -12.50
C VAL A 18 0.51 20.69 -11.43
N MET A 19 1.76 20.50 -11.79
CA MET A 19 2.87 20.75 -10.88
C MET A 19 2.92 22.24 -10.52
N PRO A 20 3.08 22.58 -9.22
CA PRO A 20 2.97 23.97 -8.76
C PRO A 20 4.01 24.93 -9.33
N ASP A 21 5.12 24.40 -9.78
CA ASP A 21 6.26 25.17 -10.31
C ASP A 21 6.26 25.30 -11.85
N ASP A 22 5.17 24.84 -12.50
CA ASP A 22 5.05 24.71 -13.96
C ASP A 22 6.18 23.91 -14.63
N ALA A 23 7.01 23.25 -13.83
CA ALA A 23 8.08 22.39 -14.32
C ALA A 23 7.55 21.04 -14.79
N THR A 24 8.38 20.33 -15.53
CA THR A 24 8.10 18.95 -15.95
C THR A 24 9.11 18.00 -15.31
N ARG A 25 8.69 16.78 -14.98
CA ARG A 25 9.53 15.75 -14.36
C ARG A 25 9.38 14.40 -15.05
N ASN A 26 10.42 13.59 -14.95
CA ASN A 26 10.37 12.22 -15.44
C ASN A 26 9.83 11.31 -14.34
N LEU A 27 8.74 10.60 -14.65
CA LEU A 27 8.09 9.71 -13.73
C LEU A 27 8.15 8.27 -14.24
N GLY A 28 8.82 7.40 -13.51
CA GLY A 28 8.81 5.96 -13.71
C GLY A 28 7.87 5.28 -12.73
N ALA A 29 7.13 4.28 -13.16
CA ALA A 29 6.34 3.42 -12.28
C ALA A 29 6.42 1.97 -12.74
N TYR A 30 6.53 1.05 -11.79
CA TYR A 30 6.56 -0.38 -12.04
C TYR A 30 5.71 -1.13 -11.03
N PHE A 31 5.18 -2.25 -11.47
CA PHE A 31 4.33 -3.12 -10.68
C PHE A 31 4.59 -4.57 -11.07
N ALA A 32 4.74 -5.44 -10.07
CA ALA A 32 4.82 -6.88 -10.21
C ALA A 32 3.99 -7.54 -9.11
N ASP A 33 3.26 -8.59 -9.46
CA ASP A 33 2.47 -9.36 -8.52
C ASP A 33 2.64 -10.87 -8.77
N PHE A 34 2.40 -11.64 -7.71
CA PHE A 34 2.41 -13.09 -7.76
C PHE A 34 1.31 -13.63 -6.84
N ILE A 35 0.57 -14.64 -7.32
CA ILE A 35 -0.43 -15.35 -6.56
C ILE A 35 -0.23 -16.86 -6.70
N LEU A 36 -0.31 -17.56 -5.55
CA LEU A 36 -0.30 -19.01 -5.46
C LEU A 36 -1.48 -19.47 -4.61
N LYS A 37 -2.25 -20.44 -5.10
CA LYS A 37 -3.34 -21.08 -4.34
C LYS A 37 -3.18 -22.60 -4.44
N TYR A 38 -3.15 -23.27 -3.28
CA TYR A 38 -3.02 -24.71 -3.23
C TYR A 38 -3.68 -25.31 -1.98
N ARG A 39 -4.67 -26.17 -2.17
CA ARG A 39 -5.33 -26.96 -1.10
C ARG A 39 -5.71 -26.17 0.15
N GLY A 40 -6.38 -25.02 -0.03
CA GLY A 40 -6.79 -24.12 1.06
C GLY A 40 -5.73 -23.10 1.46
N PHE A 41 -4.48 -23.28 1.08
CA PHE A 41 -3.44 -22.27 1.24
C PHE A 41 -3.52 -21.25 0.10
N ALA A 42 -3.40 -19.97 0.43
CA ALA A 42 -3.19 -18.92 -0.53
C ALA A 42 -2.02 -18.03 -0.11
N PHE A 43 -1.22 -17.66 -1.10
CA PHE A 43 -0.14 -16.69 -0.97
C PHE A 43 -0.29 -15.65 -2.06
N TYR A 44 -0.17 -14.39 -1.69
CA TYR A 44 -0.19 -13.25 -2.59
C TYR A 44 0.93 -12.28 -2.21
N THR A 45 1.63 -11.77 -3.20
CA THR A 45 2.57 -10.68 -3.01
C THR A 45 2.49 -9.73 -4.19
N ASP A 46 2.62 -8.44 -3.91
CA ASP A 46 2.81 -7.42 -4.92
C ASP A 46 3.94 -6.47 -4.52
N PHE A 47 4.65 -6.01 -5.54
CA PHE A 47 5.70 -5.03 -5.42
C PHE A 47 5.43 -3.90 -6.39
N MET A 48 5.42 -2.68 -5.89
CA MET A 48 5.21 -1.49 -6.69
C MET A 48 6.26 -0.45 -6.39
N GLY A 49 6.60 0.34 -7.39
CA GLY A 49 7.50 1.45 -7.19
C GLY A 49 7.18 2.60 -8.14
N ARG A 50 7.50 3.77 -7.67
CA ARG A 50 7.44 5.01 -8.41
C ARG A 50 8.68 5.82 -8.14
N SER A 51 9.37 6.23 -9.19
CA SER A 51 10.53 7.10 -9.16
C SER A 51 10.22 8.45 -9.80
N CYS A 52 10.83 9.49 -9.27
CA CYS A 52 10.83 10.84 -9.84
C CYS A 52 12.26 11.35 -9.79
N ASP A 53 12.72 11.99 -10.85
CA ASP A 53 14.07 12.57 -10.93
C ASP A 53 14.24 13.74 -9.95
N GLU A 54 13.24 14.61 -9.85
CA GLU A 54 13.20 15.74 -8.93
C GLU A 54 11.86 15.77 -8.20
N PRO A 55 11.68 14.99 -7.10
CA PRO A 55 10.40 14.86 -6.46
C PRO A 55 9.94 16.10 -5.70
N LEU A 56 10.85 17.02 -5.36
CA LEU A 56 10.53 18.22 -4.59
C LEU A 56 10.29 19.42 -5.54
N PHE A 57 9.27 20.23 -5.24
CA PHE A 57 8.97 21.46 -5.99
C PHE A 57 9.70 22.66 -5.39
N ASP A 58 9.45 22.91 -4.10
CA ASP A 58 10.08 23.96 -3.33
C ASP A 58 10.24 23.44 -1.90
N PRO A 59 11.46 23.45 -1.35
CA PRO A 59 11.71 23.05 0.03
C PRO A 59 10.86 23.79 1.08
N ARG A 60 10.34 24.97 0.72
CA ARG A 60 9.50 25.80 1.62
C ARG A 60 8.02 25.45 1.55
N SER A 61 7.54 24.89 0.44
CA SER A 61 6.11 24.66 0.21
C SER A 61 5.61 23.31 0.68
N ASN A 62 6.48 22.40 1.16
CA ASN A 62 6.14 21.01 1.47
C ASN A 62 5.42 20.25 0.32
N ALA A 63 5.51 20.77 -0.90
CA ALA A 63 4.91 20.16 -2.07
C ALA A 63 5.91 19.21 -2.74
N PHE A 64 5.49 17.97 -3.00
CA PHE A 64 6.34 16.94 -3.60
C PHE A 64 5.54 15.93 -4.42
N VAL A 65 6.22 15.29 -5.37
CA VAL A 65 5.69 14.08 -6.03
C VAL A 65 5.90 12.89 -5.12
N TYR A 66 4.82 12.22 -4.74
CA TYR A 66 4.93 11.01 -3.91
C TYR A 66 5.61 9.90 -4.71
N SER A 67 6.85 9.60 -4.37
CA SER A 67 7.70 8.58 -4.99
C SER A 67 8.28 7.66 -3.91
N GLY A 68 8.56 6.41 -4.28
CA GLY A 68 9.04 5.39 -3.37
C GLY A 68 8.63 4.00 -3.80
N GLN A 69 8.71 3.05 -2.90
CA GLN A 69 8.44 1.63 -3.14
C GLN A 69 7.44 1.10 -2.13
N GLY A 70 6.66 0.11 -2.55
CA GLY A 70 5.72 -0.62 -1.70
C GLY A 70 5.84 -2.13 -1.92
N LEU A 71 5.83 -2.87 -0.84
CA LEU A 71 5.75 -4.33 -0.83
C LEU A 71 4.56 -4.75 0.01
N ASN A 72 3.71 -5.60 -0.55
CA ASN A 72 2.64 -6.24 0.17
C ASN A 72 2.81 -7.76 0.08
N VAL A 73 2.71 -8.44 1.21
CA VAL A 73 2.77 -9.90 1.31
C VAL A 73 1.58 -10.36 2.13
N GLN A 74 0.82 -11.29 1.58
CA GLN A 74 -0.33 -11.86 2.25
C GLN A 74 -0.31 -13.39 2.13
N THR A 75 -0.61 -14.06 3.22
CA THR A 75 -0.86 -15.50 3.24
C THR A 75 -2.15 -15.79 3.96
N SER A 76 -2.87 -16.84 3.54
CA SER A 76 -4.05 -17.31 4.23
C SER A 76 -4.21 -18.81 4.13
N TYR A 77 -4.98 -19.37 5.07
CA TYR A 77 -5.35 -20.77 5.05
C TYR A 77 -6.83 -20.95 5.38
N LEU A 78 -7.53 -21.69 4.52
CA LEU A 78 -8.95 -22.00 4.64
C LEU A 78 -9.12 -23.37 5.29
N PHE A 79 -9.73 -23.39 6.49
CA PHE A 79 -10.07 -24.60 7.26
C PHE A 79 -11.52 -25.01 6.99
N ASP A 80 -11.73 -26.30 6.77
CA ASP A 80 -13.08 -26.91 6.65
C ASP A 80 -14.01 -26.18 5.67
N LYS A 81 -13.46 -25.47 4.70
CA LYS A 81 -14.20 -24.62 3.74
C LYS A 81 -15.11 -23.56 4.39
N LYS A 82 -14.89 -23.26 5.66
CA LYS A 82 -15.74 -22.35 6.46
C LYS A 82 -14.96 -21.24 7.15
N TRP A 83 -13.74 -21.51 7.57
CA TRP A 83 -12.92 -20.55 8.31
C TRP A 83 -11.63 -20.27 7.56
N GLU A 84 -11.28 -19.02 7.45
CA GLU A 84 -10.01 -18.60 6.88
C GLU A 84 -9.27 -17.70 7.88
N ILE A 85 -8.01 -17.98 8.09
CA ILE A 85 -7.09 -17.10 8.83
C ILE A 85 -6.13 -16.50 7.79
N ALA A 86 -5.96 -15.19 7.86
CA ALA A 86 -5.07 -14.45 6.96
C ALA A 86 -4.06 -13.61 7.76
N LEU A 87 -2.85 -13.54 7.24
CA LEU A 87 -1.79 -12.65 7.70
C LEU A 87 -1.34 -11.79 6.52
N ARG A 88 -1.28 -10.48 6.70
CA ARG A 88 -0.79 -9.52 5.70
C ARG A 88 0.24 -8.60 6.31
N ASN A 89 1.29 -8.34 5.57
CA ASN A 89 2.24 -7.28 5.87
C ASN A 89 2.38 -6.36 4.66
N SER A 90 2.18 -5.09 4.86
CA SER A 90 2.34 -4.05 3.85
C SER A 90 3.39 -3.06 4.31
N THR A 91 4.38 -2.79 3.48
CA THR A 91 5.47 -1.88 3.80
C THR A 91 5.64 -0.85 2.69
N LEU A 92 5.77 0.43 3.08
CA LEU A 92 6.07 1.55 2.18
C LEU A 92 7.42 2.16 2.55
N PHE A 93 8.20 2.46 1.52
CA PHE A 93 9.49 3.12 1.59
C PHE A 93 9.44 4.37 0.70
N PRO A 94 9.20 5.58 1.25
CA PRO A 94 9.34 6.80 0.49
C PRO A 94 10.75 6.96 -0.07
N GLN A 95 10.88 7.57 -1.25
CA GLN A 95 12.17 7.95 -1.82
C GLN A 95 12.92 8.85 -0.83
N SER A 96 14.25 8.76 -0.79
CA SER A 96 15.08 9.44 0.23
C SER A 96 14.79 10.93 0.36
N GLU A 97 14.64 11.61 -0.77
CA GLU A 97 14.35 13.04 -0.85
C GLU A 97 12.95 13.39 -0.29
N VAL A 98 12.02 12.45 -0.37
CA VAL A 98 10.62 12.61 0.07
C VAL A 98 10.45 12.30 1.56
N GLN A 99 11.34 11.52 2.17
CA GLN A 99 11.22 11.06 3.56
C GLN A 99 11.02 12.21 4.58
N PRO A 100 11.76 13.33 4.53
CA PRO A 100 11.56 14.42 5.47
C PRO A 100 10.16 15.03 5.40
N PHE A 101 9.57 15.06 4.20
CA PHE A 101 8.24 15.63 3.94
C PHE A 101 7.12 14.62 4.20
N ALA A 102 7.38 13.34 3.94
CA ALA A 102 6.46 12.26 4.32
C ALA A 102 6.39 12.06 5.84
N GLY A 103 7.41 12.50 6.57
CA GLY A 103 7.49 12.40 8.01
C GLY A 103 7.85 11.01 8.54
N TYR A 104 8.37 10.12 7.69
CA TYR A 104 8.84 8.78 8.08
C TYR A 104 9.76 8.19 7.02
N LYS A 105 10.67 7.29 7.42
CA LYS A 105 11.51 6.52 6.49
C LYS A 105 10.85 5.24 6.01
N ARG A 106 10.04 4.62 6.85
CA ARG A 106 9.32 3.40 6.52
C ARG A 106 7.98 3.35 7.27
N TRP A 107 6.92 3.02 6.57
CA TRP A 107 5.64 2.69 7.17
C TRP A 107 5.35 1.22 6.95
N ASN A 108 5.05 0.51 8.04
CA ASN A 108 4.70 -0.90 8.03
C ASN A 108 3.33 -1.11 8.68
N GLN A 109 2.50 -1.92 8.05
CA GLN A 109 1.22 -2.37 8.60
C GLN A 109 1.21 -3.89 8.61
N THR A 110 1.04 -4.48 9.78
CA THR A 110 0.80 -5.92 9.94
C THR A 110 -0.65 -6.16 10.32
N THR A 111 -1.34 -7.01 9.59
CA THR A 111 -2.77 -7.32 9.78
C THR A 111 -2.95 -8.82 9.97
N VAL A 112 -3.70 -9.20 10.98
CA VAL A 112 -4.22 -10.56 11.17
C VAL A 112 -5.73 -10.51 11.00
N GLY A 113 -6.28 -11.39 10.18
CA GLY A 113 -7.71 -11.44 9.88
C GLY A 113 -8.28 -12.85 10.01
N VAL A 114 -9.55 -12.93 10.38
CA VAL A 114 -10.33 -14.15 10.41
C VAL A 114 -11.61 -13.93 9.62
N THR A 115 -11.92 -14.84 8.72
CA THR A 115 -13.16 -14.84 7.93
C THR A 115 -13.95 -16.12 8.23
N ARG A 116 -15.25 -15.98 8.46
CA ARG A 116 -16.19 -17.09 8.50
C ARG A 116 -17.11 -17.04 7.30
N TYR A 117 -17.07 -18.07 6.48
CA TYR A 117 -18.00 -18.30 5.38
C TYR A 117 -19.24 -19.00 5.90
N ILE A 118 -20.42 -18.36 5.81
CA ILE A 118 -21.71 -18.87 6.27
C ILE A 118 -22.44 -19.57 5.13
N ILE A 119 -22.54 -18.89 3.98
CA ILE A 119 -23.15 -19.45 2.76
C ILE A 119 -22.15 -19.25 1.62
N GLY A 120 -21.09 -20.09 1.58
CA GLY A 120 -20.02 -19.96 0.59
C GLY A 120 -19.48 -18.52 0.51
N HIS A 121 -19.41 -17.96 -0.70
CA HIS A 121 -19.00 -16.57 -0.88
C HIS A 121 -20.14 -15.55 -0.76
N SER A 122 -21.41 -16.04 -0.73
CA SER A 122 -22.58 -15.14 -0.70
C SER A 122 -22.81 -14.49 0.66
N LEU A 123 -22.42 -15.13 1.74
CA LEU A 123 -22.51 -14.54 3.07
C LEU A 123 -21.26 -14.87 3.88
N LYS A 124 -20.51 -13.86 4.27
CA LYS A 124 -19.34 -14.02 5.12
C LYS A 124 -19.22 -12.89 6.15
N VAL A 125 -18.64 -13.24 7.29
CA VAL A 125 -18.29 -12.30 8.35
C VAL A 125 -16.78 -12.28 8.48
N GLN A 126 -16.19 -11.09 8.59
CA GLN A 126 -14.76 -10.90 8.71
C GLN A 126 -14.45 -10.01 9.92
N ALA A 127 -13.36 -10.34 10.58
CA ALA A 127 -12.76 -9.48 11.60
C ALA A 127 -11.27 -9.41 11.35
N ASP A 128 -10.68 -8.23 11.43
CA ASP A 128 -9.24 -8.07 11.33
C ASP A 128 -8.72 -7.07 12.36
N MET A 129 -7.46 -7.26 12.73
CA MET A 129 -6.71 -6.39 13.60
C MET A 129 -5.39 -6.03 12.92
N SER A 130 -5.12 -4.74 12.81
CA SER A 130 -3.92 -4.19 12.18
C SER A 130 -3.10 -3.39 13.18
N TYR A 131 -1.78 -3.56 13.11
CA TYR A 131 -0.82 -2.70 13.79
C TYR A 131 -0.05 -1.88 12.78
N ASN A 132 -0.12 -0.57 12.92
CA ASN A 132 0.60 0.41 12.10
C ASN A 132 1.84 0.89 12.84
N HIS A 133 2.98 0.84 12.18
CA HIS A 133 4.26 1.29 12.72
C HIS A 133 4.99 2.16 11.69
N ARG A 134 5.50 3.32 12.12
CA ARG A 134 6.38 4.18 11.33
C ARG A 134 7.75 4.24 11.98
N SER A 135 8.79 3.84 11.25
CA SER A 135 10.16 3.99 11.72
C SER A 135 10.69 5.39 11.40
N GLU A 136 11.43 5.94 12.36
CA GLU A 136 12.01 7.28 12.30
C GLU A 136 10.96 8.33 11.89
N SER A 137 9.79 8.24 12.53
CA SER A 137 8.69 9.18 12.36
C SER A 137 8.94 10.44 13.16
N ILE A 138 8.58 11.59 12.56
CA ILE A 138 8.54 12.88 13.26
C ILE A 138 7.48 12.85 14.37
N ASP A 139 6.40 12.08 14.20
CA ASP A 139 5.37 11.86 15.20
C ASP A 139 5.58 10.52 15.90
N PRO A 140 6.07 10.49 17.16
CA PRO A 140 6.28 9.26 17.92
C PRO A 140 4.97 8.53 18.28
N ASN A 141 3.83 9.22 18.24
CA ASN A 141 2.51 8.66 18.59
C ASN A 141 1.80 8.02 17.41
N TYR A 142 2.45 7.90 16.26
CA TYR A 142 1.81 7.36 15.06
C TYR A 142 1.57 5.85 15.10
N ASN A 143 2.19 5.15 16.03
CA ASN A 143 1.98 3.70 16.20
C ASN A 143 0.58 3.44 16.76
N ARG A 144 -0.26 2.74 16.03
CA ARG A 144 -1.65 2.53 16.43
C ARG A 144 -2.18 1.16 16.03
N TRP A 145 -3.11 0.67 16.82
CA TRP A 145 -3.93 -0.48 16.50
C TRP A 145 -5.23 -0.04 15.84
N GLU A 146 -5.70 -0.86 14.91
CA GLU A 146 -6.99 -0.72 14.25
C GLU A 146 -7.69 -2.06 14.28
N ILE A 147 -8.99 -2.07 14.61
CA ILE A 147 -9.84 -3.26 14.56
C ILE A 147 -10.97 -2.96 13.61
N ARG A 148 -11.27 -3.91 12.72
CA ARG A 148 -12.35 -3.79 11.74
C ARG A 148 -13.21 -5.04 11.77
N PHE A 149 -14.54 -4.84 11.66
CA PHE A 149 -15.53 -5.87 11.44
C PHE A 149 -16.27 -5.58 10.14
N GLN A 150 -16.50 -6.62 9.35
CA GLN A 150 -17.18 -6.51 8.07
C GLN A 150 -18.14 -7.67 7.88
N LEU A 151 -19.35 -7.36 7.42
CA LEU A 151 -20.32 -8.30 6.90
C LEU A 151 -20.41 -8.12 5.38
N GLU A 152 -20.28 -9.17 4.62
CA GLU A 152 -20.39 -9.15 3.17
C GLU A 152 -21.54 -10.04 2.73
N LEU A 153 -22.46 -9.46 1.94
CA LEU A 153 -23.59 -10.11 1.30
C LEU A 153 -23.39 -10.01 -0.21
N GLY A 154 -23.22 -11.16 -0.87
CA GLY A 154 -23.23 -11.28 -2.32
C GLY A 154 -24.62 -11.74 -2.80
N LEU A 155 -25.25 -10.95 -3.67
CA LEU A 155 -26.52 -11.26 -4.33
C LEU A 155 -26.28 -11.94 -5.67
#